data_9c0592ddc7a27001ae534fb8e392cf0b
#
_entry.id   9c0592ddc7a27001ae534fb8e392cf0b
#
_cell.length_a   1.000
_cell.length_b   1.000
_cell.length_c   1.000
_cell.angle_alpha   90.00
_cell.angle_beta   90.00
_cell.angle_gamma   90.00
#
_symmetry.space_group_name_H-M   'P 1'
#
loop_
_entity.id
_entity.type
_entity.pdbx_description
1 polymer ?
#
loop_
_entity_poly.entity_id
_entity_poly.type
_entity_poly.pdbx_seq_one_letter_code
_entity_poly.pdbx_strand_id
1 'polypeptide(L)'
;MNDESSKLFKFLSKKEIFKSTEIPPSAKIISMNIDIGSLNISNDLEDYNIKNMVTKKTNKVVFLKTIIIDIEKNNSQVTSIWALND
;
A
#
# COMPACT_ATOMS: atom_id res chain seq x y z
N MET A 1 17.15 8.93 10.91
CA MET A 1 16.02 8.50 10.10
C MET A 1 14.90 9.51 10.22
N ASN A 2 14.24 9.78 9.13
CA ASN A 2 13.18 10.76 9.06
C ASN A 2 11.90 10.20 9.71
N ASP A 3 11.32 10.95 10.66
CA ASP A 3 10.09 10.52 11.34
C ASP A 3 8.92 10.32 10.37
N GLU A 4 8.91 11.08 9.28
CA GLU A 4 7.86 10.95 8.26
C GLU A 4 7.90 9.59 7.59
N SER A 5 9.10 9.09 7.28
CA SER A 5 9.26 7.76 6.69
C SER A 5 8.79 6.69 7.66
N SER A 6 9.09 6.84 8.94
CA SER A 6 8.65 5.88 9.96
C SER A 6 7.14 5.83 10.08
N LYS A 7 6.47 6.98 10.00
CA LYS A 7 5.00 7.04 10.03
C LYS A 7 4.40 6.32 8.83
N LEU A 8 4.96 6.55 7.66
CA LEU A 8 4.47 5.90 6.45
C LEU A 8 4.65 4.39 6.52
N PHE A 9 5.80 3.92 7.00
CA PHE A 9 6.04 2.49 7.17
C PHE A 9 5.07 1.86 8.15
N LYS A 10 4.81 2.51 9.27
CA LYS A 10 3.83 2.02 10.24
C LYS A 10 2.43 1.92 9.63
N PHE A 11 2.06 2.93 8.87
CA PHE A 11 0.78 2.94 8.18
C PHE A 11 0.69 1.78 7.18
N LEU A 12 1.72 1.59 6.37
CA LEU A 12 1.75 0.55 5.35
C LEU A 12 1.88 -0.86 5.93
N SER A 13 2.32 -0.97 7.19
CA SER A 13 2.39 -2.28 7.84
C SER A 13 1.01 -2.80 8.25
N LYS A 14 0.00 -1.94 8.26
CA LYS A 14 -1.38 -2.37 8.53
C LYS A 14 -1.91 -3.08 7.30
N LYS A 15 -2.13 -4.37 7.40
CA LYS A 15 -2.64 -5.16 6.28
C LYS A 15 -3.96 -4.63 5.72
N GLU A 16 -4.70 -3.91 6.53
CA GLU A 16 -6.01 -3.39 6.14
C GLU A 16 -5.96 -2.45 4.95
N ILE A 17 -4.86 -1.70 4.79
CA ILE A 17 -4.76 -0.77 3.67
C ILE A 17 -4.63 -1.48 2.32
N PHE A 18 -4.19 -2.74 2.35
CA PHE A 18 -4.03 -3.54 1.12
C PHE A 18 -5.22 -4.45 0.88
N LYS A 19 -6.34 -4.17 1.53
CA LYS A 19 -7.52 -5.01 1.39
C LYS A 19 -7.99 -5.07 -0.05
N SER A 20 -8.01 -6.29 -0.56
CA SER A 20 -8.51 -6.58 -1.89
C SER A 20 -9.11 -7.97 -1.86
N THR A 21 -10.21 -8.17 -2.60
CA THR A 21 -10.81 -9.50 -2.73
C THR A 21 -9.87 -10.50 -3.39
N GLU A 22 -8.85 -9.99 -4.10
CA GLU A 22 -7.88 -10.82 -4.79
C GLU A 22 -6.73 -11.27 -3.88
N ILE A 23 -6.61 -10.69 -2.68
CA ILE A 23 -5.54 -11.02 -1.75
C ILE A 23 -6.14 -11.68 -0.53
N PRO A 24 -5.94 -13.00 -0.36
CA PRO A 24 -6.46 -13.71 0.82
C PRO A 24 -5.69 -13.31 2.08
N PRO A 25 -6.31 -13.47 3.27
CA PRO A 25 -5.63 -13.14 4.53
C PRO A 25 -4.33 -13.91 4.76
N SER A 26 -4.17 -15.07 4.14
CA SER A 26 -2.97 -15.88 4.26
C SER A 26 -1.82 -15.42 3.37
N ALA A 27 -2.07 -14.49 2.45
CA ALA A 27 -1.04 -14.01 1.54
C ALA A 27 0.06 -13.29 2.31
N LYS A 28 1.30 -13.46 1.84
CA LYS A 28 2.46 -12.81 2.43
C LYS A 28 3.07 -11.83 1.45
N ILE A 29 3.47 -10.67 1.97
CA ILE A 29 4.13 -9.68 1.12
C ILE A 29 5.55 -10.14 0.78
N ILE A 30 5.89 -10.09 -0.50
CA ILE A 30 7.23 -10.44 -0.99
C ILE A 30 8.05 -9.18 -1.23
N SER A 31 7.42 -8.16 -1.78
CA SER A 31 8.11 -6.95 -2.21
C SER A 31 7.18 -5.76 -2.08
N MET A 32 7.74 -4.63 -1.75
CA MET A 32 7.01 -3.37 -1.68
C MET A 32 7.92 -2.26 -2.19
N ASN A 33 7.40 -1.46 -3.11
CA ASN A 33 8.09 -0.30 -3.62
C ASN A 33 7.21 0.93 -3.40
N ILE A 34 7.76 1.94 -2.75
CA ILE A 34 7.01 3.13 -2.36
C ILE A 34 7.53 4.33 -3.12
N ASP A 35 6.65 4.97 -3.88
CA ASP A 35 6.90 6.26 -4.51
C ASP A 35 6.07 7.28 -3.75
N ILE A 36 6.72 8.07 -2.92
CA ILE A 36 6.03 9.03 -2.04
C ILE A 36 5.33 10.12 -2.84
N GLY A 37 5.93 10.51 -3.98
CA GLY A 37 5.34 11.54 -4.83
C GLY A 37 5.12 12.84 -4.09
N SER A 38 3.92 13.38 -4.18
CA SER A 38 3.56 14.66 -3.56
C SER A 38 2.87 14.51 -2.20
N LEU A 39 2.78 13.29 -1.67
CA LEU A 39 2.05 13.03 -0.43
C LEU A 39 2.66 13.81 0.75
N ASN A 40 1.80 14.46 1.51
CA ASN A 40 2.21 15.17 2.72
C ASN A 40 2.07 14.23 3.92
N ILE A 41 3.18 13.66 4.35
CA ILE A 41 3.20 12.65 5.42
C ILE A 41 2.99 13.28 6.80
N SER A 42 3.12 14.60 6.93
CA SER A 42 2.91 15.28 8.21
C SER A 42 1.46 15.32 8.64
N ASN A 43 0.52 15.09 7.70
CA ASN A 43 -0.90 15.05 8.01
C ASN A 43 -1.27 13.73 8.69
N ASP A 44 -2.46 13.72 9.30
CA ASP A 44 -2.98 12.50 9.90
C ASP A 44 -3.27 11.47 8.81
N LEU A 45 -2.61 10.32 8.91
CA LEU A 45 -2.74 9.27 7.91
C LEU A 45 -4.13 8.63 7.89
N GLU A 46 -4.93 8.84 8.92
CA GLU A 46 -6.30 8.32 8.97
C GLU A 46 -7.24 9.04 8.01
N ASP A 47 -6.88 10.26 7.61
CA ASP A 47 -7.69 11.05 6.69
C ASP A 47 -7.37 10.77 5.22
N TYR A 48 -6.56 9.76 4.94
CA TYR A 48 -6.15 9.46 3.59
C TYR A 48 -7.15 8.53 2.91
N ASN A 49 -7.35 8.78 1.61
CA ASN A 49 -8.08 7.87 0.74
C ASN A 49 -7.12 6.86 0.16
N ILE A 50 -7.52 5.59 0.18
CA ILE A 50 -6.67 4.50 -0.29
C ILE A 50 -7.43 3.72 -1.35
N LYS A 51 -6.79 3.55 -2.51
CA LYS A 51 -7.33 2.73 -3.61
C LYS A 51 -6.34 1.63 -3.94
N ASN A 52 -6.84 0.41 -3.96
CA ASN A 52 -6.05 -0.77 -4.33
C ASN A 52 -6.52 -1.31 -5.66
N MET A 53 -5.57 -1.61 -6.55
CA MET A 53 -5.85 -2.20 -7.85
C MET A 53 -4.91 -3.36 -8.11
N VAL A 54 -5.48 -4.49 -8.52
CA VAL A 54 -4.68 -5.63 -8.96
C VAL A 54 -4.24 -5.34 -10.39
N THR A 55 -2.93 -5.28 -10.61
CA THR A 55 -2.36 -5.02 -11.94
C THR A 55 -2.05 -6.32 -12.67
N LYS A 56 -1.75 -7.38 -11.92
CA LYS A 56 -1.48 -8.70 -12.50
C LYS A 56 -1.70 -9.75 -11.43
N LYS A 57 -2.23 -10.89 -11.83
CA LYS A 57 -2.43 -12.02 -10.93
C LYS A 57 -2.04 -13.31 -11.62
N THR A 58 -1.29 -14.14 -10.92
CA THR A 58 -0.96 -15.50 -11.36
C THR A 58 -1.44 -16.48 -10.29
N ASN A 59 -1.19 -17.76 -10.49
CA ASN A 59 -1.55 -18.78 -9.50
C ASN A 59 -0.74 -18.65 -8.19
N LYS A 60 0.38 -17.96 -8.24
CA LYS A 60 1.31 -17.91 -7.11
C LYS A 60 1.47 -16.52 -6.51
N VAL A 61 1.22 -15.47 -7.28
CA VAL A 61 1.44 -14.11 -6.83
C VAL A 61 0.38 -13.16 -7.33
N VAL A 62 0.18 -12.08 -6.58
CA VAL A 62 -0.67 -10.95 -6.97
C VAL A 62 0.19 -9.70 -6.96
N PHE A 63 0.09 -8.92 -8.02
CA PHE A 63 0.73 -7.60 -8.12
C PHE A 63 -0.33 -6.55 -7.83
N LEU A 64 -0.10 -5.78 -6.79
CA LEU A 64 -1.05 -4.77 -6.32
C LEU A 64 -0.46 -3.38 -6.46
N LYS A 65 -1.28 -2.47 -6.95
CA LYS A 65 -0.96 -1.05 -6.97
C LYS A 65 -1.88 -0.34 -5.99
N THR A 66 -1.30 0.39 -5.05
CA THR A 66 -2.04 1.14 -4.04
C THR A 66 -1.79 2.62 -4.23
N ILE A 67 -2.84 3.40 -4.31
CA ILE A 67 -2.75 4.85 -4.41
C ILE A 67 -3.28 5.44 -3.11
N ILE A 68 -2.46 6.27 -2.48
CA ILE A 68 -2.80 6.96 -1.24
C ILE A 68 -2.96 8.44 -1.57
N ILE A 69 -4.12 8.99 -1.26
CA ILE A 69 -4.46 10.38 -1.57
C ILE A 69 -4.81 11.10 -0.28
N ASP A 70 -4.13 12.22 -0.01
CA ASP A 70 -4.41 13.02 1.17
C ASP A 70 -5.56 14.01 0.91
N ILE A 71 -5.92 14.77 1.95
CA ILE A 71 -7.04 15.72 1.85
C ILE A 71 -6.77 16.86 0.88
N GLU A 72 -5.53 17.14 0.57
CA GLU A 72 -5.12 18.16 -0.38
C GLU A 72 -4.96 17.61 -1.80
N LYS A 73 -5.33 16.34 -2.00
CA LYS A 73 -5.24 15.61 -3.26
C LYS A 73 -3.82 15.33 -3.73
N ASN A 74 -2.85 15.45 -2.84
CA ASN A 74 -1.51 14.93 -3.09
C ASN A 74 -1.54 13.41 -3.00
N ASN A 75 -0.71 12.74 -3.77
CA ASN A 75 -0.78 11.29 -3.83
C ASN A 75 0.59 10.63 -3.74
N SER A 76 0.55 9.38 -3.34
CA SER A 76 1.68 8.47 -3.31
C SER A 76 1.26 7.16 -3.95
N GLN A 77 2.22 6.44 -4.50
CA GLN A 77 1.99 5.16 -5.14
C GLN A 77 2.81 4.08 -4.46
N VAL A 78 2.16 2.98 -4.14
CA VAL A 78 2.84 1.81 -3.58
C VAL A 78 2.56 0.64 -4.50
N THR A 79 3.61 -0.03 -4.95
CA THR A 79 3.46 -1.30 -5.66
C THR A 79 3.91 -2.40 -4.74
N SER A 80 3.13 -3.46 -4.64
CA SER A 80 3.44 -4.59 -3.79
C SER A 80 3.20 -5.89 -4.51
N ILE A 81 3.96 -6.90 -4.12
CA ILE A 81 3.83 -8.25 -4.66
C ILE A 81 3.54 -9.18 -3.50
N TRP A 82 2.48 -9.95 -3.63
CA TRP A 82 2.01 -10.83 -2.56
C TRP A 82 2.06 -12.27 -3.02
N ALA A 83 2.63 -13.14 -2.18
CA ALA A 83 2.63 -14.56 -2.42
C ALA A 83 1.31 -15.17 -1.97
N LEU A 84 0.68 -15.91 -2.85
CA LEU A 84 -0.54 -16.64 -2.54
C LEU A 84 -0.13 -18.02 -2.02
N ASN A 85 -0.47 -18.31 -0.77
CA ASN A 85 -0.19 -19.61 -0.19
C ASN A 85 -1.35 -20.55 -0.44
N ASP A 86 -1.00 -21.71 -0.88
CA ASP A 86 -1.98 -22.79 -1.03
C ASP A 86 -2.30 -23.40 0.32
#